data_f62c324b0a1f1e40bbf2dcb6a5988544
#
_entry.id   f62c324b0a1f1e40bbf2dcb6a5988544
#
_cell.length_a   1.000
_cell.length_b   1.000
_cell.length_c   1.000
_cell.angle_alpha   90.00
_cell.angle_beta   90.00
_cell.angle_gamma   90.00
#
_symmetry.space_group_name_H-M   'P 1'
#
loop_
_entity.id
_entity.type
_entity.pdbx_description
1 polymer ?
#
loop_
_entity_poly.entity_id
_entity_poly.type
_entity_poly.pdbx_seq_one_letter_code
_entity_poly.pdbx_strand_id
1 'polypeptide(L)'
;MRTSTRTEVPYLAVPDSNIKAFPEILRKFGYFTFTNDKLDYQFSGILPGTGPFTIWNSEDSFYGWKERQTKQPFFGIINLTVTHESGLFVGKMNSALATAIKLRQKAIQFQYDAPVKSKDVNVPAFLPDTKEIREDIARVYNNIYILDLQVKEILDELKADGLIENTIIIFTSDHGDGLP
;
A
#
# COMPACT_ATOMS: atom_id res chain seq x y z
N MET A 1 5.37 15.03 0.85
CA MET A 1 5.34 16.18 -0.08
C MET A 1 4.70 15.70 -1.36
N ARG A 2 3.48 16.10 -1.62
CA ARG A 2 2.78 15.75 -2.86
C ARG A 2 3.19 16.78 -3.89
N THR A 3 4.01 16.41 -4.84
CA THR A 3 4.14 17.22 -6.05
C THR A 3 2.89 16.98 -6.86
N SER A 4 2.07 18.00 -7.03
CA SER A 4 0.74 17.94 -7.65
C SER A 4 0.76 17.64 -9.15
N THR A 5 1.91 17.30 -9.69
CA THR A 5 2.07 16.97 -11.11
C THR A 5 2.84 15.67 -11.24
N ARG A 6 2.12 14.58 -11.46
CA ARG A 6 2.72 13.46 -12.19
C ARG A 6 3.08 14.00 -13.57
N THR A 7 4.29 14.48 -13.70
CA THR A 7 4.82 14.83 -15.02
C THR A 7 5.09 13.53 -15.76
N GLU A 8 4.80 13.51 -17.04
CA GLU A 8 5.03 12.38 -17.94
C GLU A 8 6.52 11.97 -18.01
N VAL A 9 7.38 12.82 -17.46
CA VAL A 9 8.82 12.60 -17.42
C VAL A 9 9.19 12.26 -15.96
N PRO A 10 9.58 11.03 -15.64
CA PRO A 10 10.10 10.68 -14.33
C PRO A 10 11.33 11.55 -14.01
N TYR A 11 11.48 11.92 -12.72
CA TYR A 11 12.68 12.57 -12.17
C TYR A 11 12.82 14.10 -12.34
N LEU A 12 11.76 14.83 -12.66
CA LEU A 12 11.85 16.31 -12.81
C LEU A 12 11.79 17.08 -11.49
N ALA A 13 11.38 16.46 -10.40
CA ALA A 13 11.23 17.13 -9.10
C ALA A 13 12.19 16.56 -8.05
N VAL A 14 13.48 16.59 -8.34
CA VAL A 14 14.50 16.26 -7.34
C VAL A 14 14.50 17.36 -6.28
N PRO A 15 14.21 17.06 -4.99
CA PRO A 15 14.27 18.03 -3.94
C PRO A 15 15.68 18.59 -3.78
N ASP A 16 15.78 19.84 -3.28
CA ASP A 16 17.07 20.38 -2.84
C ASP A 16 17.76 19.42 -1.86
N SER A 17 19.06 19.30 -1.99
CA SER A 17 19.87 18.38 -1.17
C SER A 17 19.76 18.62 0.35
N ASN A 18 19.33 19.82 0.76
CA ASN A 18 19.06 20.16 2.16
C ASN A 18 17.71 19.63 2.66
N ILE A 19 16.79 19.27 1.76
CA ILE A 19 15.49 18.71 2.11
C ILE A 19 15.65 17.20 2.19
N LYS A 20 15.53 16.64 3.41
CA LYS A 20 15.62 15.20 3.64
C LYS A 20 14.25 14.61 3.93
N ALA A 21 13.98 13.46 3.33
CA ALA A 21 12.83 12.66 3.67
C ALA A 21 13.02 12.01 5.05
N PHE A 22 11.92 11.73 5.73
CA PHE A 22 11.94 11.13 7.07
C PHE A 22 12.76 9.82 7.13
N PRO A 23 12.66 8.88 6.18
CA PRO A 23 13.51 7.69 6.18
C PRO A 23 15.00 8.00 6.10
N GLU A 24 15.41 9.01 5.32
CA GLU A 24 16.82 9.42 5.23
C GLU A 24 17.34 9.94 6.58
N ILE A 25 16.51 10.70 7.30
CA ILE A 25 16.86 11.21 8.63
C ILE A 25 17.06 10.03 9.59
N LEU A 26 16.13 9.07 9.61
CA LEU A 26 16.23 7.90 10.48
C LEU A 26 17.44 7.02 10.15
N ARG A 27 17.77 6.85 8.87
CA ARG A 27 19.02 6.16 8.44
C ARG A 27 20.27 6.80 9.01
N LYS A 28 20.31 8.14 9.04
CA LYS A 28 21.42 8.89 9.65
C LYS A 28 21.59 8.59 11.15
N PHE A 29 20.48 8.25 11.83
CA PHE A 29 20.48 7.83 13.23
C PHE A 29 20.60 6.32 13.43
N GLY A 30 21.00 5.57 12.40
CA GLY A 30 21.28 4.15 12.49
C GLY A 30 20.08 3.22 12.30
N TYR A 31 18.91 3.74 11.98
CA TYR A 31 17.76 2.90 11.67
C TYR A 31 17.91 2.20 10.32
N PHE A 32 17.46 0.96 10.26
CA PHE A 32 17.17 0.30 9.00
C PHE A 32 15.78 0.74 8.53
N THR A 33 15.66 1.23 7.30
CA THR A 33 14.40 1.74 6.77
C THR A 33 13.95 0.96 5.56
N PHE A 34 12.66 0.63 5.49
CA PHE A 34 12.13 -0.17 4.38
C PHE A 34 10.69 0.22 4.00
N THR A 35 10.33 -0.13 2.79
CA THR A 35 8.97 -0.08 2.26
C THR A 35 8.76 -1.21 1.27
N ASN A 36 7.52 -1.45 0.84
CA ASN A 36 7.19 -2.51 -0.11
C ASN A 36 6.55 -2.00 -1.42
N ASP A 37 6.08 -0.77 -1.45
CA ASP A 37 5.30 -0.23 -2.57
C ASP A 37 5.21 1.31 -2.49
N LYS A 38 4.49 1.94 -3.45
CA LYS A 38 4.25 3.39 -3.47
C LYS A 38 5.53 4.22 -3.59
N LEU A 39 6.39 3.85 -4.55
CA LEU A 39 7.70 4.49 -4.79
C LEU A 39 7.64 5.69 -5.74
N ASP A 40 6.48 6.11 -6.18
CA ASP A 40 6.27 7.18 -7.17
C ASP A 40 6.47 8.59 -6.59
N TYR A 41 7.64 8.83 -6.00
CA TYR A 41 8.00 10.11 -5.35
C TYR A 41 8.42 11.22 -6.30
N GLN A 42 8.31 11.07 -7.61
CA GLN A 42 8.81 12.01 -8.65
C GLN A 42 10.33 12.00 -8.84
N PHE A 43 11.11 11.59 -7.86
CA PHE A 43 12.57 11.49 -7.93
C PHE A 43 13.06 10.03 -7.85
N SER A 44 12.17 9.07 -7.69
CA SER A 44 12.51 7.64 -7.71
C SER A 44 11.75 6.91 -8.79
N GLY A 45 12.18 5.70 -9.15
CA GLY A 45 11.44 4.83 -10.06
C GLY A 45 10.15 4.32 -9.43
N ILE A 46 9.17 3.96 -10.27
CA ILE A 46 7.92 3.35 -9.83
C ILE A 46 8.10 1.88 -9.40
N LEU A 47 9.23 1.28 -9.77
CA LEU A 47 9.61 -0.07 -9.36
C LEU A 47 10.84 -0.01 -8.46
N PRO A 48 11.01 -0.98 -7.54
CA PRO A 48 12.17 -1.07 -6.67
C PRO A 48 13.49 -0.98 -7.45
N GLY A 49 14.41 -0.15 -6.97
CA GLY A 49 15.75 0.00 -7.55
C GLY A 49 15.80 0.69 -8.93
N THR A 50 14.70 1.20 -9.46
CA THR A 50 14.67 1.81 -10.80
C THR A 50 14.83 3.33 -10.80
N GLY A 51 14.89 3.96 -9.64
CA GLY A 51 15.11 5.40 -9.49
C GLY A 51 16.59 5.79 -9.51
N PRO A 52 16.90 7.08 -9.68
CA PRO A 52 18.26 7.59 -9.63
C PRO A 52 18.89 7.48 -8.22
N PHE A 53 18.09 7.42 -7.19
CA PHE A 53 18.48 7.18 -5.80
C PHE A 53 17.27 6.71 -4.98
N THR A 54 17.52 6.12 -3.83
CA THR A 54 16.48 5.70 -2.88
C THR A 54 16.65 6.38 -1.52
N ILE A 55 15.51 6.64 -0.88
CA ILE A 55 15.47 7.13 0.51
C ILE A 55 15.41 5.98 1.53
N TRP A 56 15.29 4.74 1.06
CA TRP A 56 15.14 3.52 1.85
C TRP A 56 16.41 2.66 1.83
N ASN A 57 16.54 1.75 2.80
CA ASN A 57 17.52 0.66 2.71
C ASN A 57 16.97 -0.50 1.86
N SER A 58 15.65 -0.77 1.95
CA SER A 58 14.96 -1.79 1.15
C SER A 58 13.64 -1.24 0.63
N GLU A 59 13.30 -1.51 -0.63
CA GLU A 59 12.11 -0.98 -1.33
C GLU A 59 11.13 -2.08 -1.75
N ASP A 60 11.37 -3.34 -1.42
CA ASP A 60 10.57 -4.47 -1.88
C ASP A 60 10.37 -5.52 -0.78
N SER A 61 9.99 -5.08 0.41
CA SER A 61 9.84 -6.02 1.51
C SER A 61 8.67 -5.68 2.43
N PHE A 62 7.75 -6.64 2.59
CA PHE A 62 6.72 -6.61 3.63
C PHE A 62 7.30 -6.83 5.04
N TYR A 63 8.44 -7.49 5.14
CA TYR A 63 9.10 -7.88 6.38
C TYR A 63 10.53 -7.35 6.42
N GLY A 64 10.73 -6.13 5.93
CA GLY A 64 12.05 -5.52 5.80
C GLY A 64 12.85 -5.45 7.09
N TRP A 65 12.19 -5.48 8.26
CA TRP A 65 12.92 -5.59 9.53
C TRP A 65 13.79 -6.85 9.63
N LYS A 66 13.52 -7.89 8.84
CA LYS A 66 14.34 -9.12 8.79
C LYS A 66 15.68 -8.93 8.10
N GLU A 67 15.82 -7.89 7.30
CA GLU A 67 17.04 -7.55 6.54
C GLU A 67 18.04 -6.71 7.37
N ARG A 68 17.60 -6.18 8.52
CA ARG A 68 18.42 -5.34 9.38
C ARG A 68 19.54 -6.13 10.08
N GLN A 69 20.56 -5.42 10.55
CA GLN A 69 21.53 -6.00 11.45
C GLN A 69 20.91 -6.37 12.81
N THR A 70 21.52 -7.32 13.51
CA THR A 70 21.09 -7.72 14.85
C THR A 70 21.01 -6.51 15.77
N LYS A 71 19.88 -6.33 16.46
CA LYS A 71 19.60 -5.21 17.37
C LYS A 71 19.53 -3.82 16.71
N GLN A 72 19.64 -3.72 15.40
CA GLN A 72 19.45 -2.46 14.71
C GLN A 72 17.99 -2.01 14.81
N PRO A 73 17.68 -0.76 15.22
CA PRO A 73 16.34 -0.25 15.17
C PRO A 73 15.86 -0.13 13.72
N PHE A 74 14.56 -0.22 13.49
CA PHE A 74 13.99 -0.13 12.15
C PHE A 74 12.81 0.82 12.08
N PHE A 75 12.54 1.26 10.88
CA PHE A 75 11.35 2.00 10.49
C PHE A 75 10.84 1.44 9.17
N GLY A 76 9.58 1.06 9.11
CA GLY A 76 8.94 0.54 7.90
C GLY A 76 7.64 1.26 7.58
N ILE A 77 7.38 1.45 6.30
CA ILE A 77 6.05 1.79 5.78
C ILE A 77 5.60 0.63 4.90
N ILE A 78 4.54 -0.02 5.30
CA ILE A 78 3.95 -1.13 4.55
C ILE A 78 2.65 -0.64 3.91
N ASN A 79 2.62 -0.60 2.60
CA ASN A 79 1.48 -0.17 1.81
C ASN A 79 0.66 -1.39 1.39
N LEU A 80 -0.55 -1.49 1.92
CA LEU A 80 -1.49 -2.56 1.58
C LEU A 80 -2.46 -2.02 0.52
N THR A 81 -2.25 -2.45 -0.72
CA THR A 81 -2.93 -1.87 -1.89
C THR A 81 -4.24 -2.57 -2.26
N VAL A 82 -4.67 -3.58 -1.49
CA VAL A 82 -5.89 -4.34 -1.79
C VAL A 82 -7.16 -3.46 -1.77
N THR A 83 -7.19 -2.43 -0.95
CA THR A 83 -8.30 -1.47 -0.85
C THR A 83 -8.16 -0.27 -1.78
N HIS A 84 -7.11 -0.21 -2.62
CA HIS A 84 -6.92 0.88 -3.55
C HIS A 84 -8.07 0.96 -4.57
N GLU A 85 -8.55 2.17 -4.86
CA GLU A 85 -9.70 2.44 -5.74
C GLU A 85 -9.62 1.76 -7.11
N SER A 86 -8.40 1.64 -7.68
CA SER A 86 -8.21 0.97 -8.98
C SER A 86 -8.63 -0.50 -9.00
N GLY A 87 -8.75 -1.14 -7.84
CA GLY A 87 -9.30 -2.48 -7.68
C GLY A 87 -10.83 -2.54 -7.72
N LEU A 88 -11.50 -1.42 -7.47
CA LEU A 88 -12.95 -1.31 -7.45
C LEU A 88 -13.52 -1.06 -8.85
N PHE A 89 -12.87 -0.23 -9.66
CA PHE A 89 -13.35 0.19 -10.98
C PHE A 89 -12.93 -0.75 -12.12
N VAL A 90 -13.11 -2.04 -11.94
CA VAL A 90 -12.62 -3.11 -12.83
C VAL A 90 -13.12 -3.02 -14.28
N GLY A 91 -14.11 -2.18 -14.59
CA GLY A 91 -14.76 -2.13 -15.90
C GLY A 91 -14.27 -1.04 -16.87
N LYS A 92 -13.65 0.04 -16.40
CA LYS A 92 -13.54 1.28 -17.18
C LYS A 92 -12.13 1.70 -17.62
N MET A 93 -11.09 0.99 -17.22
CA MET A 93 -9.71 1.37 -17.58
C MET A 93 -9.18 0.50 -18.73
N ASN A 94 -8.88 1.11 -19.86
CA ASN A 94 -8.41 0.45 -21.08
C ASN A 94 -6.90 0.65 -21.33
N SER A 95 -6.07 0.70 -20.30
CA SER A 95 -4.62 0.80 -20.45
C SER A 95 -3.91 -0.49 -20.00
N ALA A 96 -2.70 -0.72 -20.51
CA ALA A 96 -1.87 -1.85 -20.09
C ALA A 96 -1.59 -1.82 -18.58
N LEU A 97 -1.37 -0.63 -18.02
CA LEU A 97 -1.17 -0.42 -16.58
C LEU A 97 -2.41 -0.82 -15.79
N ALA A 98 -3.60 -0.41 -16.23
CA ALA A 98 -4.85 -0.80 -15.60
C ALA A 98 -5.07 -2.31 -15.60
N THR A 99 -4.70 -2.97 -16.70
CA THR A 99 -4.78 -4.43 -16.80
C THR A 99 -3.84 -5.10 -15.80
N ALA A 100 -2.60 -4.61 -15.67
CA ALA A 100 -1.64 -5.12 -14.68
C ALA A 100 -2.14 -4.94 -13.24
N ILE A 101 -2.70 -3.76 -12.90
CA ILE A 101 -3.30 -3.50 -11.59
C ILE A 101 -4.45 -4.47 -11.31
N LYS A 102 -5.34 -4.69 -12.27
CA LYS A 102 -6.45 -5.65 -12.15
C LYS A 102 -5.98 -7.08 -11.91
N LEU A 103 -4.95 -7.51 -12.64
CA LEU A 103 -4.38 -8.85 -12.47
C LEU A 103 -3.77 -9.02 -11.09
N ARG A 104 -3.03 -8.02 -10.62
CA ARG A 104 -2.46 -7.98 -9.26
C ARG A 104 -3.56 -8.07 -8.19
N GLN A 105 -4.59 -7.26 -8.31
CA GLN A 105 -5.74 -7.25 -7.39
C GLN A 105 -6.45 -8.62 -7.36
N LYS A 106 -6.70 -9.19 -8.53
CA LYS A 106 -7.30 -10.54 -8.63
C LYS A 106 -6.40 -11.62 -8.01
N ALA A 107 -5.09 -11.53 -8.21
CA ALA A 107 -4.15 -12.48 -7.60
C ALA A 107 -4.19 -12.40 -6.06
N ILE A 108 -4.24 -11.20 -5.51
CA ILE A 108 -4.42 -11.00 -4.06
C ILE A 108 -5.76 -11.58 -3.60
N GLN A 109 -6.86 -11.22 -4.26
CA GLN A 109 -8.19 -11.70 -3.90
C GLN A 109 -8.35 -13.22 -4.02
N PHE A 110 -7.62 -13.86 -4.95
CA PHE A 110 -7.67 -15.31 -5.13
C PHE A 110 -7.03 -16.09 -3.97
N GLN A 111 -6.14 -15.47 -3.20
CA GLN A 111 -5.49 -16.08 -2.04
C GLN A 111 -6.40 -16.13 -0.81
N TYR A 112 -7.48 -15.37 -0.81
CA TYR A 112 -8.37 -15.22 0.33
C TYR A 112 -9.83 -15.50 -0.06
N ASP A 113 -10.58 -16.04 0.87
CA ASP A 113 -12.03 -16.19 0.71
C ASP A 113 -12.71 -14.81 0.68
N ALA A 114 -13.76 -14.70 -0.11
CA ALA A 114 -14.60 -13.51 -0.20
C ALA A 114 -15.93 -13.76 0.54
N PRO A 115 -16.02 -13.49 1.86
CA PRO A 115 -17.17 -13.88 2.68
C PRO A 115 -18.42 -13.04 2.41
N VAL A 116 -18.26 -11.79 1.98
CA VAL A 116 -19.37 -10.86 1.81
C VAL A 116 -20.01 -11.05 0.44
N LYS A 117 -21.31 -11.35 0.42
CA LYS A 117 -22.10 -11.52 -0.81
C LYS A 117 -22.92 -10.28 -1.10
N SER A 118 -23.15 -9.96 -2.36
CA SER A 118 -23.92 -8.79 -2.79
C SER A 118 -25.34 -8.72 -2.21
N LYS A 119 -25.96 -9.86 -1.92
CA LYS A 119 -27.28 -9.93 -1.28
C LYS A 119 -27.28 -9.50 0.18
N ASP A 120 -26.13 -9.55 0.86
CA ASP A 120 -25.99 -9.34 2.30
C ASP A 120 -25.54 -7.90 2.64
N VAL A 121 -25.30 -7.05 1.62
CA VAL A 121 -24.87 -5.66 1.83
C VAL A 121 -26.07 -4.71 1.97
N ASN A 122 -25.88 -3.69 2.79
CA ASN A 122 -26.80 -2.55 2.85
C ASN A 122 -26.36 -1.49 1.86
N VAL A 123 -27.28 -1.08 0.97
CA VAL A 123 -27.04 0.02 0.03
C VAL A 123 -27.37 1.35 0.70
N PRO A 124 -26.45 2.32 0.76
CA PRO A 124 -26.74 3.65 1.30
C PRO A 124 -27.89 4.32 0.55
N ALA A 125 -28.73 5.07 1.25
CA ALA A 125 -29.94 5.67 0.69
C ALA A 125 -29.69 6.66 -0.48
N PHE A 126 -28.48 7.17 -0.62
CA PHE A 126 -28.10 8.06 -1.71
C PHE A 126 -27.63 7.33 -2.99
N LEU A 127 -27.55 6.00 -2.96
CA LEU A 127 -27.22 5.17 -4.11
C LEU A 127 -28.45 4.39 -4.60
N PRO A 128 -28.56 4.13 -5.91
CA PRO A 128 -29.61 3.25 -6.41
C PRO A 128 -29.32 1.81 -6.01
N ASP A 129 -30.34 1.11 -5.52
CA ASP A 129 -30.23 -0.30 -5.14
C ASP A 129 -30.30 -1.18 -6.39
N THR A 130 -29.16 -1.34 -7.08
CA THR A 130 -29.02 -2.22 -8.24
C THR A 130 -28.05 -3.36 -7.93
N LYS A 131 -28.08 -4.38 -8.78
CA LYS A 131 -27.17 -5.52 -8.67
C LYS A 131 -25.70 -5.07 -8.71
N GLU A 132 -25.36 -4.17 -9.63
CA GLU A 132 -24.00 -3.66 -9.85
C GLU A 132 -23.50 -2.91 -8.59
N ILE A 133 -24.31 -2.04 -8.02
CA ILE A 133 -23.96 -1.30 -6.79
C ILE A 133 -23.76 -2.27 -5.62
N ARG A 134 -24.64 -3.28 -5.47
CA ARG A 134 -24.46 -4.31 -4.44
C ARG A 134 -23.17 -5.12 -4.62
N GLU A 135 -22.81 -5.45 -5.86
CA GLU A 135 -21.57 -6.16 -6.18
C GLU A 135 -20.35 -5.29 -5.88
N ASP A 136 -20.38 -4.00 -6.17
CA ASP A 136 -19.32 -3.05 -5.87
C ASP A 136 -19.13 -2.87 -4.36
N ILE A 137 -20.20 -2.69 -3.60
CA ILE A 137 -20.15 -2.58 -2.14
C ILE A 137 -19.59 -3.89 -1.53
N ALA A 138 -20.08 -5.05 -1.97
CA ALA A 138 -19.55 -6.33 -1.50
C ALA A 138 -18.04 -6.48 -1.78
N ARG A 139 -17.58 -5.97 -2.91
CA ARG A 139 -16.15 -5.96 -3.26
C ARG A 139 -15.34 -5.07 -2.32
N VAL A 140 -15.84 -3.89 -1.97
CA VAL A 140 -15.21 -3.01 -0.98
C VAL A 140 -15.04 -3.74 0.35
N TYR A 141 -16.12 -4.34 0.88
CA TYR A 141 -16.06 -5.06 2.15
C TYR A 141 -15.15 -6.29 2.10
N ASN A 142 -15.12 -7.01 0.99
CA ASN A 142 -14.19 -8.13 0.82
C ASN A 142 -12.74 -7.65 0.76
N ASN A 143 -12.46 -6.52 0.14
CA ASN A 143 -11.11 -5.94 0.12
C ASN A 143 -10.68 -5.49 1.53
N ILE A 144 -11.59 -4.93 2.33
CA ILE A 144 -11.32 -4.57 3.73
C ILE A 144 -11.07 -5.84 4.57
N TYR A 145 -11.83 -6.89 4.37
CA TYR A 145 -11.59 -8.17 5.03
C TYR A 145 -10.21 -8.75 4.70
N ILE A 146 -9.81 -8.71 3.42
CA ILE A 146 -8.48 -9.16 3.00
C ILE A 146 -7.38 -8.28 3.60
N LEU A 147 -7.60 -6.96 3.66
CA LEU A 147 -6.70 -6.02 4.33
C LEU A 147 -6.46 -6.42 5.78
N ASP A 148 -7.51 -6.74 6.52
CA ASP A 148 -7.43 -7.17 7.93
C ASP A 148 -6.61 -8.45 8.09
N LEU A 149 -6.79 -9.42 7.18
CA LEU A 149 -5.98 -10.64 7.16
C LEU A 149 -4.50 -10.36 6.87
N GLN A 150 -4.20 -9.46 5.92
CA GLN A 150 -2.83 -9.06 5.61
C GLN A 150 -2.17 -8.34 6.80
N VAL A 151 -2.91 -7.48 7.48
CA VAL A 151 -2.43 -6.83 8.72
C VAL A 151 -2.12 -7.89 9.79
N LYS A 152 -3.04 -8.85 9.97
CA LYS A 152 -2.84 -9.94 10.91
C LYS A 152 -1.55 -10.73 10.60
N GLU A 153 -1.33 -11.09 9.34
CA GLU A 153 -0.12 -11.83 8.92
C GLU A 153 1.16 -11.05 9.26
N ILE A 154 1.18 -9.74 9.01
CA ILE A 154 2.32 -8.88 9.33
C ILE A 154 2.57 -8.81 10.83
N LEU A 155 1.51 -8.67 11.63
CA LEU A 155 1.62 -8.63 13.09
C LEU A 155 2.05 -9.98 13.68
N ASP A 156 1.56 -11.08 13.13
CA ASP A 156 1.97 -12.42 13.53
C ASP A 156 3.46 -12.66 13.27
N GLU A 157 3.97 -12.23 12.11
CA GLU A 157 5.40 -12.30 11.79
C GLU A 157 6.25 -11.43 12.71
N LEU A 158 5.81 -10.20 13.00
CA LEU A 158 6.49 -9.30 13.94
C LEU A 158 6.53 -9.90 15.36
N LYS A 159 5.46 -10.57 15.76
CA LYS A 159 5.36 -11.27 17.02
C LYS A 159 6.26 -12.51 17.06
N ALA A 160 6.28 -13.31 15.98
CA ALA A 160 7.15 -14.47 15.86
C ALA A 160 8.64 -14.10 15.94
N ASP A 161 9.02 -12.94 15.43
CA ASP A 161 10.37 -12.38 15.53
C ASP A 161 10.67 -11.75 16.91
N GLY A 162 9.70 -11.75 17.85
CA GLY A 162 9.87 -11.21 19.20
C GLY A 162 9.97 -9.68 19.28
N LEU A 163 9.44 -8.97 18.30
CA LEU A 163 9.61 -7.52 18.15
C LEU A 163 8.38 -6.70 18.53
N ILE A 164 7.21 -7.33 18.63
CA ILE A 164 5.93 -6.63 18.76
C ILE A 164 5.87 -5.74 20.00
N GLU A 165 6.41 -6.20 21.14
CA GLU A 165 6.38 -5.46 22.42
C GLU A 165 7.27 -4.21 22.42
N ASN A 166 8.21 -4.13 21.47
CA ASN A 166 9.15 -3.00 21.35
C ASN A 166 9.01 -2.26 20.03
N THR A 167 7.82 -2.32 19.42
CA THR A 167 7.53 -1.66 18.15
C THR A 167 6.27 -0.80 18.28
N ILE A 168 6.39 0.46 17.91
CA ILE A 168 5.22 1.34 17.75
C ILE A 168 4.56 1.01 16.42
N ILE A 169 3.31 0.61 16.47
CA ILE A 169 2.52 0.26 15.29
C ILE A 169 1.49 1.36 15.04
N ILE A 170 1.51 1.92 13.83
CA ILE A 170 0.56 2.94 13.40
C ILE A 170 -0.19 2.38 12.19
N PHE A 171 -1.50 2.20 12.34
CA PHE A 171 -2.40 1.87 11.23
C PHE A 171 -3.12 3.14 10.78
N THR A 172 -3.04 3.45 9.50
CA THR A 172 -3.63 4.68 8.95
C THR A 172 -4.09 4.49 7.52
N SER A 173 -5.03 5.32 7.09
CA SER A 173 -5.37 5.52 5.69
C SER A 173 -4.76 6.85 5.22
N ASP A 174 -4.29 6.93 4.00
CA ASP A 174 -3.72 8.16 3.42
C ASP A 174 -4.82 9.19 3.12
N HIS A 175 -6.01 8.73 2.78
CA HIS A 175 -7.25 9.51 2.64
C HIS A 175 -8.43 8.54 2.80
N GLY A 176 -9.58 9.01 3.19
CA GLY A 176 -10.79 8.18 3.23
C GLY A 176 -11.19 7.73 1.82
N ASP A 177 -11.91 6.61 1.74
CA ASP A 177 -12.55 6.15 0.52
C ASP A 177 -14.05 6.45 0.60
N GLY A 178 -14.57 7.13 -0.40
CA GLY A 178 -16.01 7.25 -0.57
C GLY A 178 -16.54 5.92 -1.10
N LEU A 179 -17.57 5.38 -0.49
CA LEU A 179 -18.35 4.35 -1.15
C LEU A 179 -18.86 4.88 -2.49
N PRO A 180 -18.83 4.07 -3.55
CA PRO A 180 -19.31 4.49 -4.86
C PRO A 180 -20.75 4.95 -4.81
#